data_7e2c357d09a4785a1fb6777beeac5110
#
_entry.id   7e2c357d09a4785a1fb6777beeac5110
#
_cell.length_a   1.000
_cell.length_b   1.000
_cell.length_c   1.000
_cell.angle_alpha   90.00
_cell.angle_beta   90.00
_cell.angle_gamma   90.00
#
_symmetry.space_group_name_H-M   'P 1'
#
loop_
_entity.id
_entity.type
_entity.pdbx_description
1 polymer ?
#
loop_
_entity_poly.entity_id
_entity_poly.type
_entity_poly.pdbx_seq_one_letter_code
_entity_poly.pdbx_strand_id
1 'polypeptide(L)'
;MLPISDILIRSISGYVFIVPVLLLYFLYLKKSGRKQSFLHITAVFVFCYYLFGILTVTGIGYTSTISFCPRISLIPFFGMISGPIETILNLVLFVPMGFFLPFLYKKYHHIKTVVLTGLLFSLSVEIVQMFDWGATDINDLIINTAGTCLGYWIYYLLSKILPNYFRKGVQSENANDIVEVFLFAFCTFIIMVTVQPWVIHSLLNIG
;
A
#
# COMPACT_ATOMS: atom_id res chain seq x y z
N MET A 1 17.87 -8.19 -4.94
CA MET A 1 17.32 -6.94 -4.36
C MET A 1 17.72 -5.76 -5.22
N LEU A 2 16.78 -4.90 -5.61
CA LEU A 2 17.11 -3.71 -6.38
C LEU A 2 17.88 -2.69 -5.54
N PRO A 3 18.72 -1.85 -6.16
CA PRO A 3 19.33 -0.73 -5.48
C PRO A 3 18.25 0.22 -4.93
N ILE A 4 18.49 0.78 -3.76
CA ILE A 4 17.54 1.72 -3.11
C ILE A 4 17.23 2.91 -4.01
N SER A 5 18.21 3.37 -4.80
CA SER A 5 18.04 4.43 -5.80
C SER A 5 16.93 4.11 -6.81
N ASP A 6 16.91 2.88 -7.33
CA ASP A 6 15.94 2.45 -8.34
C ASP A 6 14.53 2.33 -7.75
N ILE A 7 14.42 1.82 -6.51
CA ILE A 7 13.16 1.77 -5.78
C ILE A 7 12.60 3.19 -5.60
N LEU A 8 13.43 4.14 -5.19
CA LEU A 8 13.02 5.53 -5.00
C LEU A 8 12.60 6.19 -6.32
N ILE A 9 13.40 6.05 -7.37
CA ILE A 9 13.09 6.64 -8.69
C ILE A 9 11.77 6.08 -9.22
N ARG A 10 11.57 4.77 -9.15
CA ARG A 10 10.35 4.11 -9.64
C ARG A 10 9.12 4.49 -8.82
N SER A 11 9.21 4.50 -7.49
CA SER A 11 8.10 4.90 -6.65
C SER A 11 7.72 6.37 -6.82
N ILE A 12 8.70 7.27 -6.94
CA ILE A 12 8.46 8.70 -7.17
C ILE A 12 7.87 8.95 -8.56
N SER A 13 8.40 8.29 -9.60
CA SER A 13 7.91 8.47 -10.97
C SER A 13 6.43 8.13 -11.11
N GLY A 14 5.96 7.06 -10.49
CA GLY A 14 4.54 6.72 -10.44
C GLY A 14 3.73 7.67 -9.54
N TYR A 15 4.27 8.00 -8.37
CA TYR A 15 3.59 8.85 -7.39
C TYR A 15 3.25 10.26 -7.92
N VAL A 16 4.10 10.85 -8.75
CA VAL A 16 3.84 12.18 -9.36
C VAL A 16 2.50 12.20 -10.10
N PHE A 17 2.08 11.11 -10.71
CA PHE A 17 0.83 11.04 -11.47
C PHE A 17 -0.43 10.88 -10.59
N ILE A 18 -0.32 10.37 -9.37
CA ILE A 18 -1.47 10.31 -8.47
C ILE A 18 -1.72 11.64 -7.75
N VAL A 19 -0.71 12.49 -7.61
CA VAL A 19 -0.84 13.79 -6.94
C VAL A 19 -1.96 14.65 -7.53
N PRO A 20 -2.08 14.87 -8.85
CA PRO A 20 -3.20 15.59 -9.44
C PRO A 20 -4.55 14.94 -9.14
N VAL A 21 -4.63 13.61 -9.16
CA VAL A 21 -5.86 12.85 -8.84
C VAL A 21 -6.30 13.12 -7.40
N LEU A 22 -5.37 13.05 -6.45
CA LEU A 22 -5.64 13.36 -5.04
C LEU A 22 -6.05 14.82 -4.84
N LEU A 23 -5.39 15.76 -5.51
CA LEU A 23 -5.75 17.17 -5.45
C LEU A 23 -7.17 17.40 -5.96
N LEU A 24 -7.53 16.85 -7.12
CA LEU A 24 -8.88 16.95 -7.68
C LEU A 24 -9.91 16.30 -6.75
N TYR A 25 -9.59 15.14 -6.16
CA TYR A 25 -10.45 14.47 -5.19
C TYR A 25 -10.73 15.34 -3.96
N PHE A 26 -9.70 15.93 -3.34
CA PHE A 26 -9.91 16.80 -2.17
C PHE A 26 -10.59 18.12 -2.52
N LEU A 27 -10.36 18.67 -3.72
CA LEU A 27 -11.11 19.82 -4.21
C LEU A 27 -12.61 19.48 -4.40
N TYR A 28 -12.91 18.31 -4.94
CA TYR A 28 -14.28 17.81 -5.06
C TYR A 28 -14.95 17.66 -3.70
N LEU A 29 -14.26 17.05 -2.70
CA LEU A 29 -14.79 16.92 -1.34
C LEU A 29 -15.07 18.27 -0.71
N LYS A 30 -14.15 19.23 -0.87
CA LYS A 30 -14.32 20.60 -0.37
C LYS A 30 -15.54 21.28 -1.01
N LYS A 31 -15.73 21.13 -2.32
CA LYS A 31 -16.89 21.67 -3.06
C LYS A 31 -18.20 21.01 -2.63
N SER A 32 -18.16 19.72 -2.29
CA SER A 32 -19.30 18.94 -1.78
C SER A 32 -19.63 19.21 -0.29
N GLY A 33 -18.98 20.21 0.34
CA GLY A 33 -19.20 20.57 1.73
C GLY A 33 -18.52 19.68 2.77
N ARG A 34 -17.74 18.68 2.32
CA ARG A 34 -17.00 17.75 3.19
C ARG A 34 -15.63 18.35 3.50
N LYS A 35 -15.50 18.92 4.71
CA LYS A 35 -14.23 19.49 5.16
C LYS A 35 -13.33 18.37 5.71
N GLN A 36 -12.14 18.24 5.16
CA GLN A 36 -11.09 17.38 5.70
C GLN A 36 -10.01 18.23 6.39
N SER A 37 -9.42 17.70 7.46
CA SER A 37 -8.33 18.41 8.12
C SER A 37 -7.07 18.37 7.25
N PHE A 38 -6.20 19.37 7.39
CA PHE A 38 -4.91 19.41 6.69
C PHE A 38 -4.08 18.16 7.01
N LEU A 39 -4.11 17.72 8.26
CA LEU A 39 -3.37 16.53 8.70
C LEU A 39 -3.89 15.25 8.04
N HIS A 40 -5.22 15.11 7.87
CA HIS A 40 -5.81 13.98 7.12
C HIS A 40 -5.34 13.97 5.67
N ILE A 41 -5.44 15.13 4.99
CA ILE A 41 -5.00 15.25 3.58
C ILE A 41 -3.54 14.84 3.46
N THR A 42 -2.64 15.40 4.29
CA THR A 42 -1.21 15.06 4.28
C THR A 42 -0.98 13.57 4.52
N ALA A 43 -1.67 12.98 5.49
CA ALA A 43 -1.53 11.56 5.82
C ALA A 43 -2.03 10.66 4.67
N VAL A 44 -3.07 11.05 3.92
CA VAL A 44 -3.51 10.33 2.72
C VAL A 44 -2.45 10.40 1.61
N PHE A 45 -1.82 11.55 1.40
CA PHE A 45 -0.71 11.67 0.44
C PHE A 45 0.45 10.74 0.81
N VAL A 46 0.84 10.69 2.09
CA VAL A 46 1.88 9.78 2.58
C VAL A 46 1.46 8.32 2.43
N PHE A 47 0.21 7.99 2.72
CA PHE A 47 -0.32 6.65 2.54
C PHE A 47 -0.32 6.20 1.08
N CYS A 48 -0.72 7.07 0.14
CA CYS A 48 -0.65 6.76 -1.29
C CYS A 48 0.80 6.57 -1.76
N TYR A 49 1.75 7.38 -1.28
CA TYR A 49 3.18 7.17 -1.57
C TYR A 49 3.66 5.80 -1.07
N TYR A 50 3.26 5.43 0.14
CA TYR A 50 3.55 4.12 0.70
C TYR A 50 2.98 2.97 -0.16
N LEU A 51 1.76 3.11 -0.72
CA LEU A 51 1.20 2.11 -1.65
C LEU A 51 2.07 1.94 -2.91
N PHE A 52 2.60 3.03 -3.48
CA PHE A 52 3.59 2.95 -4.56
C PHE A 52 4.85 2.22 -4.11
N GLY A 53 5.33 2.48 -2.89
CA GLY A 53 6.47 1.79 -2.30
C GLY A 53 6.27 0.26 -2.24
N ILE A 54 5.10 -0.21 -1.76
CA ILE A 54 4.78 -1.65 -1.74
C ILE A 54 4.86 -2.23 -3.15
N LEU A 55 4.13 -1.66 -4.12
CA LEU A 55 4.08 -2.17 -5.49
C LEU A 55 5.46 -2.18 -6.14
N THR A 56 6.29 -1.17 -5.87
CA THR A 56 7.67 -1.13 -6.35
C THR A 56 8.52 -2.24 -5.74
N VAL A 57 8.47 -2.42 -4.41
CA VAL A 57 9.29 -3.44 -3.72
C VAL A 57 8.86 -4.85 -4.11
N THR A 58 7.58 -5.08 -4.35
CA THR A 58 7.04 -6.38 -4.81
C THR A 58 7.27 -6.65 -6.30
N GLY A 59 7.92 -5.74 -7.02
CA GLY A 59 8.31 -5.92 -8.43
C GLY A 59 7.21 -5.61 -9.44
N ILE A 60 6.04 -5.16 -9.02
CA ILE A 60 4.93 -4.84 -9.92
C ILE A 60 5.30 -3.64 -10.80
N GLY A 61 5.04 -3.75 -12.12
CA GLY A 61 5.32 -2.69 -13.10
C GLY A 61 6.77 -2.66 -13.61
N TYR A 62 7.58 -3.68 -13.35
CA TYR A 62 8.96 -3.74 -13.88
C TYR A 62 9.05 -4.15 -15.35
N THR A 63 8.13 -4.99 -15.81
CA THR A 63 8.09 -5.45 -17.20
C THR A 63 6.97 -4.77 -17.98
N SER A 64 7.24 -4.43 -19.24
CA SER A 64 6.22 -3.93 -20.18
C SER A 64 5.40 -5.06 -20.83
N THR A 65 5.88 -6.30 -20.73
CA THR A 65 5.22 -7.49 -21.29
C THR A 65 4.49 -8.22 -20.16
N ILE A 66 3.18 -8.39 -20.32
CA ILE A 66 2.35 -9.14 -19.38
C ILE A 66 2.24 -10.56 -19.93
N SER A 67 2.84 -11.53 -19.23
CA SER A 67 2.67 -12.95 -19.55
C SER A 67 2.18 -13.71 -18.30
N PHE A 68 1.19 -14.57 -18.46
CA PHE A 68 0.71 -15.39 -17.36
C PHE A 68 1.67 -16.56 -17.15
N CYS A 69 2.51 -16.47 -16.13
CA CYS A 69 3.52 -17.48 -15.79
C CYS A 69 3.52 -17.71 -14.28
N PRO A 70 2.51 -18.42 -13.71
CA PRO A 70 2.36 -18.57 -12.28
C PRO A 70 3.49 -19.44 -11.68
N ARG A 71 4.29 -18.83 -10.82
CA ARG A 71 5.25 -19.52 -9.95
C ARG A 71 4.68 -19.52 -8.54
N ILE A 72 4.01 -20.60 -8.15
CA ILE A 72 3.19 -20.64 -6.95
C ILE A 72 3.84 -21.58 -5.92
N SER A 73 4.09 -21.08 -4.73
CA SER A 73 4.49 -21.83 -3.52
C SER A 73 3.34 -21.83 -2.52
N LEU A 74 2.75 -23.01 -2.29
CA LEU A 74 1.61 -23.16 -1.37
C LEU A 74 1.97 -23.92 -0.07
N ILE A 75 3.25 -24.21 0.17
CA ILE A 75 3.69 -24.92 1.36
C ILE A 75 3.98 -23.90 2.48
N PRO A 76 3.10 -23.79 3.50
CA PRO A 76 3.31 -22.82 4.57
C PRO A 76 4.62 -23.12 5.34
N PHE A 77 5.28 -22.04 5.76
CA PHE A 77 6.52 -22.04 6.54
C PHE A 77 7.75 -22.63 5.84
N PHE A 78 7.60 -23.16 4.63
CA PHE A 78 8.72 -23.66 3.83
C PHE A 78 9.52 -22.46 3.30
N GLY A 79 10.83 -22.46 3.53
CA GLY A 79 11.70 -21.36 3.08
C GLY A 79 11.80 -20.16 4.04
N MET A 80 10.91 -19.98 4.99
CA MET A 80 10.98 -18.85 5.96
C MET A 80 12.27 -18.85 6.78
N ILE A 81 12.76 -20.02 7.14
CA ILE A 81 14.00 -20.19 7.94
C ILE A 81 15.24 -19.96 7.06
N SER A 82 15.17 -20.32 5.77
CA SER A 82 16.28 -20.14 4.82
C SER A 82 16.37 -18.71 4.27
N GLY A 83 15.26 -17.95 4.25
CA GLY A 83 15.18 -16.55 3.82
C GLY A 83 14.67 -15.59 4.92
N PRO A 84 15.31 -15.53 6.11
CA PRO A 84 14.76 -14.76 7.23
C PRO A 84 14.71 -13.25 6.95
N ILE A 85 15.61 -12.73 6.12
CA ILE A 85 15.64 -11.31 5.77
C ILE A 85 14.43 -10.94 4.92
N GLU A 86 14.08 -11.74 3.91
CA GLU A 86 12.89 -11.51 3.06
C GLU A 86 11.61 -11.57 3.90
N THR A 87 11.51 -12.56 4.78
CA THR A 87 10.38 -12.69 5.72
C THR A 87 10.23 -11.45 6.60
N ILE A 88 11.31 -10.93 7.18
CA ILE A 88 11.28 -9.72 8.02
C ILE A 88 10.91 -8.49 7.18
N LEU A 89 11.45 -8.37 5.98
CA LEU A 89 11.15 -7.24 5.08
C LEU A 89 9.68 -7.21 4.70
N ASN A 90 9.08 -8.34 4.35
CA ASN A 90 7.65 -8.45 4.04
C ASN A 90 6.78 -8.09 5.24
N LEU A 91 7.14 -8.57 6.43
CA LEU A 91 6.47 -8.18 7.67
C LEU A 91 6.52 -6.66 7.88
N VAL A 92 7.71 -6.06 7.82
CA VAL A 92 7.91 -4.61 8.03
C VAL A 92 7.21 -3.81 6.95
N LEU A 93 7.18 -4.29 5.71
CA LEU A 93 6.52 -3.63 4.58
C LEU A 93 5.02 -3.40 4.83
N PHE A 94 4.33 -4.30 5.54
CA PHE A 94 2.90 -4.21 5.82
C PHE A 94 2.54 -3.58 7.16
N VAL A 95 3.51 -3.30 8.04
CA VAL A 95 3.26 -2.57 9.30
C VAL A 95 2.61 -1.19 9.05
N PRO A 96 3.06 -0.35 8.10
CA PRO A 96 2.42 0.92 7.84
C PRO A 96 0.96 0.78 7.38
N MET A 97 0.58 -0.28 6.64
CA MET A 97 -0.81 -0.54 6.27
C MET A 97 -1.70 -0.65 7.50
N GLY A 98 -1.29 -1.47 8.45
CA GLY A 98 -2.03 -1.68 9.70
C GLY A 98 -2.11 -0.43 10.57
N PHE A 99 -1.13 0.46 10.48
CA PHE A 99 -1.09 1.74 11.20
C PHE A 99 -1.94 2.81 10.51
N PHE A 100 -1.77 3.04 9.21
CA PHE A 100 -2.43 4.13 8.50
C PHE A 100 -3.94 3.96 8.39
N LEU A 101 -4.44 2.74 8.21
CA LEU A 101 -5.88 2.49 8.07
C LEU A 101 -6.69 3.04 9.25
N PRO A 102 -6.44 2.65 10.52
CA PRO A 102 -7.17 3.18 11.66
C PRO A 102 -6.76 4.63 12.00
N PHE A 103 -5.59 5.09 11.58
CA PHE A 103 -5.16 6.46 11.75
C PHE A 103 -5.97 7.43 10.87
N LEU A 104 -6.29 7.03 9.64
CA LEU A 104 -7.02 7.84 8.66
C LEU A 104 -8.54 7.72 8.79
N TYR A 105 -9.06 6.54 9.14
CA TYR A 105 -10.48 6.22 9.00
C TYR A 105 -11.06 5.55 10.24
N LYS A 106 -12.16 6.07 10.75
CA LYS A 106 -12.85 5.51 11.92
C LYS A 106 -13.38 4.09 11.72
N LYS A 107 -13.77 3.73 10.50
CA LYS A 107 -14.24 2.37 10.17
C LYS A 107 -13.19 1.29 10.40
N TYR A 108 -11.92 1.68 10.42
CA TYR A 108 -10.79 0.77 10.65
C TYR A 108 -10.35 0.69 12.12
N HIS A 109 -11.11 1.22 13.07
CA HIS A 109 -10.83 1.04 14.51
C HIS A 109 -11.02 -0.41 14.99
N HIS A 110 -11.72 -1.24 14.21
CA HIS A 110 -11.86 -2.66 14.50
C HIS A 110 -10.75 -3.46 13.81
N ILE A 111 -9.99 -4.24 14.59
CA ILE A 111 -8.87 -5.05 14.07
C ILE A 111 -9.30 -5.95 12.90
N LYS A 112 -10.51 -6.53 12.96
CA LYS A 112 -11.03 -7.41 11.89
C LYS A 112 -11.07 -6.71 10.54
N THR A 113 -11.51 -5.45 10.50
CA THR A 113 -11.58 -4.66 9.25
C THR A 113 -10.18 -4.37 8.71
N VAL A 114 -9.24 -4.00 9.59
CA VAL A 114 -7.84 -3.73 9.22
C VAL A 114 -7.18 -4.98 8.65
N VAL A 115 -7.28 -6.10 9.38
CA VAL A 115 -6.67 -7.38 8.99
C VAL A 115 -7.25 -7.88 7.68
N LEU A 116 -8.59 -7.81 7.51
CA LEU A 116 -9.24 -8.22 6.26
C LEU A 116 -8.77 -7.36 5.09
N THR A 117 -8.65 -6.04 5.26
CA THR A 117 -8.16 -5.15 4.20
C THR A 117 -6.70 -5.44 3.87
N GLY A 118 -5.82 -5.64 4.88
CA GLY A 118 -4.43 -6.02 4.66
C GLY A 118 -4.28 -7.37 3.95
N LEU A 119 -5.08 -8.36 4.35
CA LEU A 119 -5.15 -9.67 3.71
C LEU A 119 -5.57 -9.57 2.23
N LEU A 120 -6.65 -8.81 1.95
CA LEU A 120 -7.14 -8.63 0.58
C LEU A 120 -6.12 -7.86 -0.28
N PHE A 121 -5.44 -6.86 0.28
CA PHE A 121 -4.40 -6.13 -0.43
C PHE A 121 -3.20 -7.05 -0.72
N SER A 122 -2.71 -7.81 0.28
CA SER A 122 -1.64 -8.80 0.08
C SER A 122 -2.02 -9.85 -0.97
N LEU A 123 -3.25 -10.40 -0.89
CA LEU A 123 -3.75 -11.36 -1.88
C LEU A 123 -3.79 -10.75 -3.29
N SER A 124 -4.16 -9.47 -3.41
CA SER A 124 -4.17 -8.76 -4.70
C SER A 124 -2.75 -8.64 -5.27
N VAL A 125 -1.75 -8.37 -4.44
CA VAL A 125 -0.34 -8.36 -4.84
C VAL A 125 0.08 -9.73 -5.35
N GLU A 126 -0.20 -10.80 -4.60
CA GLU A 126 0.14 -12.18 -4.98
C GLU A 126 -0.50 -12.59 -6.31
N ILE A 127 -1.79 -12.25 -6.53
CA ILE A 127 -2.47 -12.51 -7.80
C ILE A 127 -1.80 -11.78 -8.96
N VAL A 128 -1.42 -10.53 -8.75
CA VAL A 128 -0.77 -9.72 -9.79
C VAL A 128 0.62 -10.26 -10.12
N GLN A 129 1.36 -10.76 -9.13
CA GLN A 129 2.68 -11.37 -9.34
C GLN A 129 2.64 -12.64 -10.21
N MET A 130 1.47 -13.30 -10.36
CA MET A 130 1.31 -14.39 -11.33
C MET A 130 1.48 -13.94 -12.79
N PHE A 131 1.42 -12.66 -13.08
CA PHE A 131 1.59 -12.08 -14.41
C PHE A 131 3.04 -11.63 -14.68
N ASP A 132 4.01 -12.48 -14.36
CA ASP A 132 5.46 -12.33 -14.62
C ASP A 132 6.18 -11.25 -13.79
N TRP A 133 5.53 -10.76 -12.71
CA TRP A 133 6.13 -9.77 -11.82
C TRP A 133 6.74 -10.36 -10.55
N GLY A 134 6.67 -11.67 -10.36
CA GLY A 134 7.22 -12.29 -9.16
C GLY A 134 6.88 -13.77 -8.99
N ALA A 135 7.04 -14.26 -7.77
CA ALA A 135 6.59 -15.57 -7.34
C ALA A 135 5.53 -15.39 -6.26
N THR A 136 4.39 -16.07 -6.43
CA THR A 136 3.29 -16.07 -5.47
C THR A 136 3.61 -17.04 -4.35
N ASP A 137 3.69 -16.56 -3.12
CA ASP A 137 3.99 -17.38 -1.94
C ASP A 137 2.94 -17.19 -0.83
N ILE A 138 2.38 -18.32 -0.36
CA ILE A 138 1.45 -18.33 0.78
C ILE A 138 2.11 -17.75 2.05
N ASN A 139 3.42 -17.86 2.19
CA ASN A 139 4.16 -17.30 3.30
C ASN A 139 4.10 -15.77 3.30
N ASP A 140 4.19 -15.14 2.13
CA ASP A 140 4.09 -13.68 2.01
C ASP A 140 2.71 -13.21 2.44
N LEU A 141 1.64 -13.93 2.05
CA LEU A 141 0.28 -13.62 2.50
C LEU A 141 0.15 -13.69 4.04
N ILE A 142 0.73 -14.71 4.67
CA ILE A 142 0.71 -14.89 6.14
C ILE A 142 1.51 -13.77 6.81
N ILE A 143 2.73 -13.50 6.35
CA ILE A 143 3.64 -12.54 6.96
C ILE A 143 3.16 -11.10 6.76
N ASN A 144 2.66 -10.76 5.58
CA ASN A 144 2.07 -9.45 5.30
C ASN A 144 0.84 -9.18 6.18
N THR A 145 0.01 -10.21 6.39
CA THR A 145 -1.14 -10.12 7.31
C THR A 145 -0.67 -9.95 8.76
N ALA A 146 0.38 -10.65 9.19
CA ALA A 146 0.98 -10.48 10.51
C ALA A 146 1.57 -9.06 10.69
N GLY A 147 2.23 -8.52 9.66
CA GLY A 147 2.72 -7.13 9.64
C GLY A 147 1.57 -6.12 9.79
N THR A 148 0.46 -6.34 9.09
CA THR A 148 -0.76 -5.53 9.24
C THR A 148 -1.31 -5.58 10.67
N CYS A 149 -1.37 -6.77 11.29
CA CYS A 149 -1.76 -6.91 12.69
C CYS A 149 -0.82 -6.12 13.63
N LEU A 150 0.48 -6.24 13.43
CA LEU A 150 1.48 -5.51 14.22
C LEU A 150 1.30 -3.99 14.09
N GLY A 151 1.08 -3.49 12.87
CA GLY A 151 0.80 -2.08 12.61
C GLY A 151 -0.43 -1.58 13.33
N TYR A 152 -1.52 -2.36 13.35
CA TYR A 152 -2.70 -2.05 14.13
C TYR A 152 -2.41 -1.95 15.63
N TRP A 153 -1.63 -2.87 16.20
CA TRP A 153 -1.25 -2.84 17.61
C TRP A 153 -0.39 -1.61 17.94
N ILE A 154 0.53 -1.22 17.06
CA ILE A 154 1.30 0.01 17.21
C ILE A 154 0.37 1.23 17.25
N TYR A 155 -0.56 1.34 16.28
CA TYR A 155 -1.58 2.39 16.30
C TYR A 155 -2.38 2.40 17.60
N TYR A 156 -2.87 1.24 18.04
CA TYR A 156 -3.68 1.11 19.25
C TYR A 156 -2.94 1.57 20.51
N LEU A 157 -1.68 1.18 20.66
CA LEU A 157 -0.84 1.61 21.79
C LEU A 157 -0.57 3.11 21.76
N LEU A 158 -0.18 3.66 20.60
CA LEU A 158 0.08 5.07 20.44
C LEU A 158 -1.18 5.92 20.64
N SER A 159 -2.34 5.46 20.21
CA SER A 159 -3.61 6.15 20.42
C SER A 159 -4.02 6.24 21.90
N LYS A 160 -3.57 5.30 22.73
CA LYS A 160 -3.76 5.34 24.19
C LYS A 160 -2.77 6.31 24.88
N ILE A 161 -1.52 6.36 24.40
CA ILE A 161 -0.47 7.21 24.98
C ILE A 161 -0.66 8.68 24.57
N LEU A 162 -1.09 8.92 23.31
CA LEU A 162 -1.20 10.24 22.71
C LEU A 162 -2.62 10.54 22.20
N PRO A 163 -3.67 10.45 23.05
CA PRO A 163 -5.07 10.52 22.62
C PRO A 163 -5.42 11.84 21.92
N ASN A 164 -4.77 12.95 22.30
CA ASN A 164 -5.06 14.27 21.73
C ASN A 164 -4.62 14.39 20.27
N TYR A 165 -3.57 13.70 19.85
CA TYR A 165 -3.11 13.68 18.46
C TYR A 165 -3.95 12.77 17.58
N PHE A 166 -4.43 11.64 18.11
CA PHE A 166 -5.17 10.62 17.36
C PHE A 166 -6.68 10.90 17.26
N ARG A 167 -7.26 11.69 18.22
CA ARG A 167 -8.70 12.01 18.23
C ARG A 167 -9.06 13.31 17.50
N LYS A 168 -8.16 14.29 17.42
CA LYS A 168 -8.46 15.64 16.91
C LYS A 168 -8.01 15.81 15.46
N GLY A 169 -8.81 15.32 14.50
CA GLY A 169 -8.75 15.86 13.15
C GLY A 169 -8.01 15.08 12.08
N VAL A 170 -7.57 13.85 12.35
CA VAL A 170 -6.98 13.00 11.30
C VAL A 170 -8.04 12.12 10.66
N GLN A 171 -9.01 11.64 11.44
CA GLN A 171 -9.94 10.61 11.01
C GLN A 171 -11.11 11.16 10.19
N SER A 172 -11.35 10.56 9.04
CA SER A 172 -12.59 10.74 8.28
C SER A 172 -13.74 9.97 8.93
N GLU A 173 -14.95 10.56 8.90
CA GLU A 173 -16.20 9.94 9.36
C GLU A 173 -17.16 9.58 8.21
N ASN A 174 -16.65 9.52 6.99
CA ASN A 174 -17.49 9.31 5.82
C ASN A 174 -18.00 7.86 5.71
N ALA A 175 -19.23 7.72 5.21
CA ALA A 175 -19.81 6.40 4.95
C ALA A 175 -18.97 5.56 3.96
N ASN A 176 -18.16 6.20 3.14
CA ASN A 176 -17.42 5.60 2.05
C ASN A 176 -15.92 5.37 2.33
N ASP A 177 -15.47 5.44 3.59
CA ASP A 177 -14.04 5.30 3.95
C ASP A 177 -13.39 4.03 3.38
N ILE A 178 -14.11 2.91 3.37
CA ILE A 178 -13.60 1.65 2.80
C ILE A 178 -13.44 1.78 1.28
N VAL A 179 -14.44 2.34 0.60
CA VAL A 179 -14.41 2.54 -0.85
C VAL A 179 -13.25 3.48 -1.24
N GLU A 180 -12.98 4.50 -0.42
CA GLU A 180 -11.87 5.44 -0.63
C GLU A 180 -10.51 4.73 -0.61
N VAL A 181 -10.28 3.86 0.38
CA VAL A 181 -9.04 3.07 0.47
C VAL A 181 -8.84 2.19 -0.77
N PHE A 182 -9.90 1.47 -1.17
CA PHE A 182 -9.81 0.61 -2.36
C PHE A 182 -9.67 1.43 -3.65
N LEU A 183 -10.30 2.59 -3.75
CA LEU A 183 -10.14 3.49 -4.89
C LEU A 183 -8.68 3.97 -5.01
N PHE A 184 -8.08 4.42 -3.91
CA PHE A 184 -6.67 4.83 -3.94
C PHE A 184 -5.73 3.68 -4.28
N ALA A 185 -5.96 2.49 -3.71
CA ALA A 185 -5.18 1.31 -4.05
C ALA A 185 -5.30 0.95 -5.55
N PHE A 186 -6.51 1.00 -6.09
CA PHE A 186 -6.77 0.73 -7.51
C PHE A 186 -6.15 1.78 -8.43
N CYS A 187 -6.30 3.08 -8.13
CA CYS A 187 -5.65 4.15 -8.90
C CYS A 187 -4.13 4.02 -8.88
N THR A 188 -3.55 3.72 -7.70
CA THR A 188 -2.11 3.50 -7.55
C THR A 188 -1.66 2.32 -8.41
N PHE A 189 -2.41 1.21 -8.38
CA PHE A 189 -2.13 0.02 -9.19
C PHE A 189 -2.17 0.33 -10.70
N ILE A 190 -3.23 0.99 -11.17
CA ILE A 190 -3.36 1.34 -12.60
C ILE A 190 -2.19 2.22 -13.06
N ILE A 191 -1.83 3.25 -12.29
CA ILE A 191 -0.70 4.12 -12.62
C ILE A 191 0.60 3.30 -12.67
N MET A 192 0.79 2.39 -11.71
CA MET A 192 1.99 1.57 -11.61
C MET A 192 2.18 0.62 -12.78
N VAL A 193 1.07 0.06 -13.30
CA VAL A 193 1.12 -0.90 -14.42
C VAL A 193 1.14 -0.22 -15.79
N THR A 194 0.55 0.97 -15.92
CA THR A 194 0.38 1.63 -17.23
C THR A 194 1.34 2.80 -17.44
N VAL A 195 1.33 3.75 -16.52
CA VAL A 195 2.04 5.03 -16.67
C VAL A 195 3.51 4.91 -16.28
N GLN A 196 3.78 4.26 -15.17
CA GLN A 196 5.12 4.18 -14.62
C GLN A 196 6.11 3.44 -15.55
N PRO A 197 5.81 2.29 -16.17
CA PRO A 197 6.72 1.64 -17.13
C PRO A 197 7.02 2.54 -18.33
N TRP A 198 6.02 3.25 -18.85
CA TRP A 198 6.19 4.20 -19.95
C TRP A 198 7.13 5.36 -19.56
N VAL A 199 6.97 5.91 -18.35
CA VAL A 199 7.82 7.02 -17.85
C VAL A 199 9.27 6.54 -17.69
N ILE A 200 9.49 5.37 -17.09
CA ILE A 200 10.82 4.81 -16.89
C ILE A 200 11.51 4.57 -18.23
N HIS A 201 10.82 3.95 -19.17
CA HIS A 201 11.40 3.66 -20.49
C HIS A 201 11.63 4.93 -21.33
N SER A 202 10.65 5.86 -21.36
CA SER A 202 10.68 7.00 -22.29
C SER A 202 11.48 8.20 -21.78
N LEU A 203 11.48 8.46 -20.46
CA LEU A 203 12.08 9.65 -19.87
C LEU A 203 13.38 9.39 -19.13
N LEU A 204 13.53 8.23 -18.53
CA LEU A 204 14.70 7.94 -17.70
C LEU A 204 15.70 6.99 -18.37
N ASN A 205 15.38 6.44 -19.55
CA ASN A 205 16.22 5.48 -20.29
C ASN A 205 16.73 4.31 -19.40
N ILE A 206 15.96 3.95 -18.38
CA ILE A 206 16.25 2.84 -17.49
C ILE A 206 15.42 1.65 -17.97
N GLY A 207 16.06 0.71 -18.68
CA GLY A 207 15.44 -0.50 -19.22
C GLY A 207 15.95 -1.74 -18.53
#